data_18b9e4bbda19f0b3763290a5b92b0c4c
#
_entry.id   18b9e4bbda19f0b3763290a5b92b0c4c
#
_cell.length_a   1.000
_cell.length_b   1.000
_cell.length_c   1.000
_cell.angle_alpha   90.00
_cell.angle_beta   90.00
_cell.angle_gamma   90.00
#
_symmetry.space_group_name_H-M   'P 1'
#
loop_
_entity.id
_entity.type
_entity.pdbx_description
1 polymer ?
#
loop_
_entity_poly.entity_id
_entity_poly.type
_entity_poly.pdbx_seq_one_letter_code
_entity_poly.pdbx_strand_id
1 'polypeptide(L)'
;KPFWKNDSLYLKEFRIKGKDTTHQLIKKVNYKIGSGQHTNSHLFEINGYVHQMPYTYYTQNKIADLPPGFENGNNTRFSREIGLECMSCHNAYPDHVDGSLNQYEAIPSGIDCERCHGPGEVHVKQKLAGNIIDTAKYIDYSIVNPKRLPLDLQFDVCQRCHLQGTAVLANGKTFTDFKPGKHLNEVMDVYLPKYENEESFIMASHVERLKQSACFKTAEITCITCHDPHNSVNNVSTAYFDNKCMQCHSDCKDEQTQNCTSCHMPKSTTTDIQHVSISDHKISIPSSIKKKKGKFLGLFAINNDFPTNLSKAKAYLKRFESFEQNPIYLDSALFYLKQTAIDFPAYIQYFYLKNDANGLVNFVMSNSIDSLMYNNSDLGLAYSRMAEIFALKDLTLDAKRYYDKSVYLMPFVIDYKLKLGAFL
;
A
#
# COMPACT_ATOMS: atom_id res chain seq x y z
N LYS A 1 -21.68 -14.62 -7.78
CA LYS A 1 -21.36 -15.82 -8.59
C LYS A 1 -20.54 -15.39 -9.80
N PRO A 2 -19.30 -15.85 -10.01
CA PRO A 2 -18.52 -15.64 -11.24
C PRO A 2 -19.06 -16.52 -12.37
N PHE A 3 -18.94 -16.03 -13.61
CA PHE A 3 -19.27 -16.79 -14.81
C PHE A 3 -18.56 -16.20 -16.05
N TRP A 4 -18.29 -17.06 -17.03
CA TRP A 4 -17.69 -16.67 -18.31
C TRP A 4 -18.76 -16.42 -19.38
N LYS A 5 -18.57 -15.39 -20.18
CA LYS A 5 -19.37 -15.09 -21.36
C LYS A 5 -18.49 -14.42 -22.42
N ASN A 6 -18.41 -14.99 -23.64
CA ASN A 6 -17.61 -14.48 -24.76
C ASN A 6 -16.18 -14.12 -24.30
N ASP A 7 -15.46 -15.10 -23.74
CA ASP A 7 -14.08 -15.00 -23.24
C ASP A 7 -13.83 -13.90 -22.19
N SER A 8 -14.88 -13.34 -21.62
CA SER A 8 -14.82 -12.36 -20.53
C SER A 8 -15.40 -12.93 -19.26
N LEU A 9 -14.73 -12.63 -18.14
CA LEU A 9 -15.22 -12.98 -16.79
C LEU A 9 -16.18 -11.92 -16.28
N TYR A 10 -17.27 -12.35 -15.72
CA TYR A 10 -18.29 -11.50 -15.09
C TYR A 10 -18.54 -11.97 -13.66
N LEU A 11 -18.90 -11.02 -12.80
CA LEU A 11 -19.44 -11.29 -11.48
C LEU A 11 -20.92 -10.89 -11.41
N LYS A 12 -21.77 -11.85 -11.01
CA LYS A 12 -23.19 -11.64 -10.77
C LYS A 12 -23.46 -11.61 -9.28
N GLU A 13 -23.97 -10.51 -8.77
CA GLU A 13 -24.59 -10.38 -7.46
C GLU A 13 -26.11 -10.49 -7.62
N PHE A 14 -26.79 -11.15 -6.69
CA PHE A 14 -28.24 -11.25 -6.70
C PHE A 14 -28.80 -11.47 -5.30
N ARG A 15 -30.04 -11.05 -5.09
CA ARG A 15 -30.80 -11.32 -3.86
C ARG A 15 -32.07 -12.10 -4.24
N ILE A 16 -32.33 -13.16 -3.49
CA ILE A 16 -33.54 -13.99 -3.66
C ILE A 16 -34.45 -13.77 -2.45
N LYS A 17 -35.75 -13.59 -2.70
CA LYS A 17 -36.81 -13.59 -1.69
C LYS A 17 -37.85 -14.61 -2.11
N GLY A 18 -37.93 -15.73 -1.40
CA GLY A 18 -38.74 -16.87 -1.84
C GLY A 18 -38.21 -17.46 -3.15
N LYS A 19 -39.03 -17.42 -4.21
CA LYS A 19 -38.64 -17.87 -5.57
C LYS A 19 -38.19 -16.72 -6.49
N ASP A 20 -38.32 -15.48 -6.04
CA ASP A 20 -38.11 -14.29 -6.90
C ASP A 20 -36.73 -13.69 -6.68
N THR A 21 -36.07 -13.30 -7.78
CA THR A 21 -34.86 -12.49 -7.74
C THR A 21 -35.25 -11.02 -7.61
N THR A 22 -35.10 -10.43 -6.43
CA THR A 22 -35.48 -9.06 -6.10
C THR A 22 -34.39 -8.03 -6.40
N HIS A 23 -33.16 -8.49 -6.60
CA HIS A 23 -32.02 -7.64 -7.00
C HIS A 23 -31.06 -8.47 -7.87
N GLN A 24 -30.54 -7.84 -8.91
CA GLN A 24 -29.47 -8.43 -9.73
C GLN A 24 -28.52 -7.32 -10.22
N LEU A 25 -27.22 -7.54 -10.02
CA LEU A 25 -26.15 -6.70 -10.57
C LEU A 25 -25.15 -7.61 -11.26
N ILE A 26 -24.78 -7.25 -12.51
CA ILE A 26 -23.75 -7.97 -13.27
C ILE A 26 -22.69 -6.95 -13.66
N LYS A 27 -21.43 -7.24 -13.34
CA LYS A 27 -20.27 -6.43 -13.72
C LYS A 27 -19.24 -7.29 -14.44
N LYS A 28 -18.69 -6.76 -15.53
CA LYS A 28 -17.55 -7.34 -16.22
C LYS A 28 -16.29 -7.13 -15.39
N VAL A 29 -15.40 -8.12 -15.35
CA VAL A 29 -14.03 -7.96 -14.85
C VAL A 29 -13.21 -7.28 -15.92
N ASN A 30 -12.66 -6.12 -15.61
CA ASN A 30 -11.77 -5.38 -16.50
C ASN A 30 -10.31 -5.72 -16.22
N TYR A 31 -9.95 -5.83 -14.94
CA TYR A 31 -8.56 -6.07 -14.52
C TYR A 31 -8.48 -7.18 -13.47
N LYS A 32 -7.38 -7.91 -13.50
CA LYS A 32 -6.98 -8.87 -12.47
C LYS A 32 -5.74 -8.35 -11.77
N ILE A 33 -5.77 -8.24 -10.44
CA ILE A 33 -4.63 -7.89 -9.61
C ILE A 33 -4.09 -9.16 -8.94
N GLY A 34 -2.78 -9.32 -8.99
CA GLY A 34 -2.04 -10.43 -8.42
C GLY A 34 -1.32 -11.26 -9.48
N SER A 35 -0.13 -11.74 -9.13
CA SER A 35 0.71 -12.59 -10.00
C SER A 35 0.16 -14.01 -10.20
N GLY A 36 -0.90 -14.38 -9.47
CA GLY A 36 -1.42 -15.75 -9.47
C GLY A 36 -0.69 -16.70 -8.51
N GLN A 37 0.28 -16.22 -7.74
CA GLN A 37 1.02 -17.08 -6.80
C GLN A 37 0.26 -17.31 -5.49
N HIS A 38 -0.45 -16.29 -5.00
CA HIS A 38 -1.19 -16.34 -3.75
C HIS A 38 -2.67 -16.04 -3.93
N THR A 39 -2.97 -14.91 -4.57
CA THR A 39 -4.34 -14.44 -4.79
C THR A 39 -4.49 -13.79 -6.15
N ASN A 40 -5.71 -13.81 -6.67
CA ASN A 40 -6.17 -12.98 -7.77
C ASN A 40 -7.40 -12.20 -7.33
N SER A 41 -7.27 -10.91 -7.10
CA SER A 41 -8.40 -10.01 -6.91
C SER A 41 -8.87 -9.44 -8.24
N HIS A 42 -10.11 -9.02 -8.31
CA HIS A 42 -10.76 -8.61 -9.54
C HIS A 42 -11.29 -7.19 -9.42
N LEU A 43 -11.07 -6.39 -10.47
CA LEU A 43 -11.52 -5.01 -10.56
C LEU A 43 -12.46 -4.84 -11.73
N PHE A 44 -13.34 -3.85 -11.61
CA PHE A 44 -14.14 -3.36 -12.72
C PHE A 44 -13.95 -1.86 -12.87
N GLU A 45 -14.28 -1.37 -14.05
CA GLU A 45 -14.16 0.02 -14.43
C GLU A 45 -15.48 0.55 -14.97
N ILE A 46 -15.79 1.79 -14.65
CA ILE A 46 -16.89 2.57 -15.26
C ILE A 46 -16.37 3.97 -15.52
N ASN A 47 -16.31 4.37 -16.79
CA ASN A 47 -15.86 5.72 -17.21
C ASN A 47 -14.49 6.11 -16.59
N GLY A 48 -13.56 5.17 -16.56
CA GLY A 48 -12.24 5.35 -15.96
C GLY A 48 -12.19 5.15 -14.44
N TYR A 49 -13.32 5.14 -13.72
CA TYR A 49 -13.33 4.88 -12.27
C TYR A 49 -13.18 3.40 -11.98
N VAL A 50 -12.16 3.06 -11.19
CA VAL A 50 -11.79 1.68 -10.89
C VAL A 50 -12.17 1.30 -9.47
N HIS A 51 -12.85 0.14 -9.36
CA HIS A 51 -13.33 -0.37 -8.07
C HIS A 51 -13.01 -1.86 -7.93
N GLN A 52 -12.82 -2.30 -6.68
CA GLN A 52 -12.65 -3.72 -6.37
C GLN A 52 -14.00 -4.44 -6.33
N MET A 53 -14.03 -5.63 -6.92
CA MET A 53 -15.17 -6.54 -6.81
C MET A 53 -15.12 -7.33 -5.50
N PRO A 54 -16.28 -7.70 -4.93
CA PRO A 54 -16.35 -8.57 -3.74
C PRO A 54 -16.05 -10.03 -4.09
N TYR A 55 -14.92 -10.27 -4.77
CA TYR A 55 -14.51 -11.59 -5.24
C TYR A 55 -12.99 -11.66 -5.42
N THR A 56 -12.38 -12.61 -4.72
CA THR A 56 -10.95 -12.97 -4.85
C THR A 56 -10.82 -14.47 -5.00
N TYR A 57 -9.93 -14.91 -5.86
CA TYR A 57 -9.54 -16.30 -6.00
C TYR A 57 -8.19 -16.53 -5.34
N TYR A 58 -8.18 -17.29 -4.25
CA TYR A 58 -6.98 -17.65 -3.49
C TYR A 58 -6.34 -18.90 -4.12
N THR A 59 -5.29 -18.68 -4.89
CA THR A 59 -4.70 -19.70 -5.77
C THR A 59 -4.02 -20.82 -5.02
N GLN A 60 -3.43 -20.53 -3.85
CA GLN A 60 -2.76 -21.55 -3.02
C GLN A 60 -3.72 -22.65 -2.57
N ASN A 61 -4.91 -22.27 -2.14
CA ASN A 61 -5.92 -23.20 -1.60
C ASN A 61 -7.05 -23.50 -2.61
N LYS A 62 -7.00 -22.86 -3.81
CA LYS A 62 -8.04 -22.98 -4.85
C LYS A 62 -9.44 -22.60 -4.33
N ILE A 63 -9.50 -21.58 -3.48
CA ILE A 63 -10.73 -21.10 -2.83
C ILE A 63 -11.14 -19.77 -3.44
N ALA A 64 -12.45 -19.62 -3.70
CA ALA A 64 -13.05 -18.33 -4.03
C ALA A 64 -13.72 -17.75 -2.78
N ASP A 65 -13.33 -16.55 -2.37
CA ASP A 65 -13.86 -15.88 -1.18
C ASP A 65 -13.83 -14.35 -1.35
N LEU A 66 -14.24 -13.63 -0.33
CA LEU A 66 -14.17 -12.17 -0.28
C LEU A 66 -12.72 -11.68 -0.29
N PRO A 67 -12.44 -10.51 -0.87
CA PRO A 67 -11.11 -9.90 -0.76
C PRO A 67 -10.79 -9.47 0.67
N PRO A 68 -9.49 -9.35 1.02
CA PRO A 68 -9.06 -8.85 2.33
C PRO A 68 -9.75 -7.53 2.71
N GLY A 69 -10.21 -7.43 3.95
CA GLY A 69 -10.91 -6.28 4.50
C GLY A 69 -12.40 -6.18 4.11
N PHE A 70 -12.98 -7.20 3.47
CA PHE A 70 -14.42 -7.33 3.23
C PHE A 70 -15.12 -8.25 4.24
N GLU A 71 -14.35 -8.83 5.16
CA GLU A 71 -14.83 -9.72 6.20
C GLU A 71 -15.55 -8.94 7.32
N ASN A 72 -16.18 -9.67 8.21
CA ASN A 72 -16.75 -9.13 9.46
C ASN A 72 -17.74 -7.96 9.26
N GLY A 73 -18.53 -8.02 8.19
CA GLY A 73 -19.54 -7.00 7.90
C GLY A 73 -19.03 -5.76 7.16
N ASN A 74 -17.73 -5.66 6.87
CA ASN A 74 -17.12 -4.54 6.14
C ASN A 74 -17.20 -4.68 4.62
N ASN A 75 -18.08 -5.55 4.12
CA ASN A 75 -18.26 -5.75 2.67
C ASN A 75 -18.94 -4.53 2.04
N THR A 76 -18.16 -3.69 1.41
CA THR A 76 -18.62 -2.52 0.64
C THR A 76 -19.17 -2.89 -0.75
N ARG A 77 -19.28 -4.18 -1.04
CA ARG A 77 -19.75 -4.72 -2.31
C ARG A 77 -18.86 -4.26 -3.48
N PHE A 78 -19.37 -3.42 -4.36
CA PHE A 78 -18.68 -2.91 -5.55
C PHE A 78 -18.18 -1.46 -5.41
N SER A 79 -18.13 -0.90 -4.20
CA SER A 79 -17.81 0.52 -4.00
C SER A 79 -16.40 0.79 -3.44
N ARG A 80 -15.56 -0.24 -3.22
CA ARG A 80 -14.18 0.03 -2.79
C ARG A 80 -13.39 0.65 -3.94
N GLU A 81 -13.02 1.90 -3.78
CA GLU A 81 -12.19 2.64 -4.72
C GLU A 81 -10.75 2.11 -4.74
N ILE A 82 -10.13 2.06 -5.93
CA ILE A 82 -8.75 1.65 -6.14
C ILE A 82 -7.93 2.85 -6.58
N GLY A 83 -7.34 3.51 -5.61
CA GLY A 83 -6.50 4.70 -5.81
C GLY A 83 -5.02 4.38 -6.07
N LEU A 84 -4.22 5.45 -6.18
CA LEU A 84 -2.78 5.36 -6.46
C LEU A 84 -2.00 4.57 -5.40
N GLU A 85 -2.43 4.55 -4.14
CA GLU A 85 -1.79 3.73 -3.10
C GLU A 85 -1.74 2.24 -3.50
N CYS A 86 -2.84 1.71 -4.02
CA CYS A 86 -2.90 0.33 -4.52
C CYS A 86 -2.13 0.16 -5.82
N MET A 87 -2.40 1.04 -6.80
CA MET A 87 -1.85 0.92 -8.15
C MET A 87 -0.34 1.12 -8.19
N SER A 88 0.22 1.88 -7.27
CA SER A 88 1.66 2.12 -7.21
C SER A 88 2.51 0.87 -6.92
N CYS A 89 1.91 -0.17 -6.34
CA CYS A 89 2.56 -1.47 -6.11
C CYS A 89 2.08 -2.56 -7.09
N HIS A 90 0.87 -2.42 -7.63
CA HIS A 90 0.24 -3.44 -8.45
C HIS A 90 0.20 -3.12 -9.95
N ASN A 91 0.80 -2.01 -10.35
CA ASN A 91 0.81 -1.55 -11.74
C ASN A 91 2.13 -0.84 -12.07
N ALA A 92 2.43 -0.65 -13.34
CA ALA A 92 3.52 0.20 -13.80
C ALA A 92 3.29 1.67 -13.39
N TYR A 93 3.11 2.58 -14.33
CA TYR A 93 2.74 3.97 -14.05
C TYR A 93 1.36 4.23 -14.68
N PRO A 94 0.27 4.09 -13.90
CA PRO A 94 -1.06 4.35 -14.42
C PRO A 94 -1.25 5.85 -14.69
N ASP A 95 -1.98 6.16 -15.74
CA ASP A 95 -2.32 7.54 -16.10
C ASP A 95 -3.52 7.99 -15.25
N HIS A 96 -3.22 8.57 -14.10
CA HIS A 96 -4.21 8.96 -13.10
C HIS A 96 -4.78 10.33 -13.41
N VAL A 97 -6.10 10.47 -13.35
CA VAL A 97 -6.80 11.75 -13.59
C VAL A 97 -6.68 12.64 -12.37
N ASP A 98 -6.05 13.81 -12.53
CA ASP A 98 -5.93 14.80 -11.48
C ASP A 98 -7.31 15.25 -10.96
N GLY A 99 -7.40 15.44 -9.65
CA GLY A 99 -8.66 15.79 -9.00
C GLY A 99 -9.65 14.62 -8.84
N SER A 100 -9.17 13.38 -9.02
CA SER A 100 -9.89 12.14 -8.71
C SER A 100 -9.19 11.34 -7.60
N LEU A 101 -9.85 10.32 -7.05
CA LEU A 101 -9.24 9.34 -6.15
C LEU A 101 -8.89 8.04 -6.89
N ASN A 102 -9.72 7.62 -7.84
CA ASN A 102 -9.66 6.30 -8.48
C ASN A 102 -10.03 6.33 -9.96
N GLN A 103 -9.87 7.48 -10.64
CA GLN A 103 -10.11 7.59 -12.07
C GLN A 103 -8.78 7.57 -12.85
N TYR A 104 -8.73 6.82 -13.94
CA TYR A 104 -7.56 6.62 -14.78
C TYR A 104 -7.93 6.75 -16.26
N GLU A 105 -7.06 7.40 -17.04
CA GLU A 105 -7.16 7.41 -18.51
C GLU A 105 -6.61 6.12 -19.11
N ALA A 106 -5.52 5.60 -18.52
CA ALA A 106 -4.92 4.34 -18.92
C ALA A 106 -4.30 3.58 -17.74
N ILE A 107 -4.39 2.27 -17.78
CA ILE A 107 -3.81 1.36 -16.79
C ILE A 107 -2.93 0.34 -17.54
N PRO A 108 -1.59 0.51 -17.51
CA PRO A 108 -0.67 -0.46 -18.09
C PRO A 108 -0.77 -1.83 -17.42
N SER A 109 -0.41 -2.89 -18.13
CA SER A 109 -0.42 -4.23 -17.56
C SER A 109 0.86 -4.54 -16.79
N GLY A 110 0.72 -5.00 -15.54
CA GLY A 110 1.82 -5.51 -14.73
C GLY A 110 2.81 -4.44 -14.25
N ILE A 111 3.96 -4.90 -13.81
CA ILE A 111 5.10 -4.09 -13.38
C ILE A 111 6.11 -4.05 -14.52
N ASP A 112 6.52 -2.86 -14.93
CA ASP A 112 7.50 -2.67 -16.00
C ASP A 112 8.92 -2.43 -15.50
N CYS A 113 9.84 -2.30 -16.46
CA CYS A 113 11.27 -2.09 -16.22
C CYS A 113 11.54 -0.82 -15.40
N GLU A 114 10.78 0.25 -15.66
CA GLU A 114 11.02 1.57 -15.07
C GLU A 114 10.74 1.62 -13.57
N ARG A 115 9.92 0.68 -13.05
CA ARG A 115 9.68 0.58 -11.59
C ARG A 115 10.96 0.26 -10.80
N CYS A 116 11.89 -0.47 -11.41
CA CYS A 116 13.15 -0.87 -10.78
C CYS A 116 14.37 -0.14 -11.34
N HIS A 117 14.31 0.26 -12.61
CA HIS A 117 15.44 0.87 -13.33
C HIS A 117 15.31 2.38 -13.54
N GLY A 118 14.17 2.97 -13.18
CA GLY A 118 13.88 4.38 -13.44
C GLY A 118 13.54 4.66 -14.91
N PRO A 119 13.34 5.95 -15.27
CA PRO A 119 12.93 6.34 -16.62
C PRO A 119 13.90 5.85 -17.69
N GLY A 120 13.38 5.09 -18.67
CA GLY A 120 14.18 4.44 -19.72
C GLY A 120 14.38 5.23 -20.99
N GLU A 121 13.72 6.38 -21.18
CA GLU A 121 13.74 7.14 -22.44
C GLU A 121 15.15 7.49 -22.92
N VAL A 122 15.98 8.05 -22.05
CA VAL A 122 17.36 8.43 -22.37
C VAL A 122 18.19 7.18 -22.70
N HIS A 123 18.01 6.11 -21.92
CA HIS A 123 18.70 4.84 -22.16
C HIS A 123 18.37 4.28 -23.54
N VAL A 124 17.10 4.16 -23.87
CA VAL A 124 16.64 3.63 -25.15
C VAL A 124 17.17 4.48 -26.32
N LYS A 125 17.06 5.81 -26.24
CA LYS A 125 17.57 6.71 -27.27
C LYS A 125 19.08 6.55 -27.50
N GLN A 126 19.86 6.44 -26.44
CA GLN A 126 21.32 6.26 -26.53
C GLN A 126 21.66 4.89 -27.16
N LYS A 127 20.99 3.82 -26.76
CA LYS A 127 21.27 2.47 -27.31
C LYS A 127 20.89 2.36 -28.78
N LEU A 128 19.76 2.92 -29.16
CA LEU A 128 19.35 3.00 -30.58
C LEU A 128 20.30 3.84 -31.44
N ALA A 129 20.93 4.87 -30.86
CA ALA A 129 21.97 5.66 -31.51
C ALA A 129 23.35 4.96 -31.56
N GLY A 130 23.45 3.72 -31.08
CA GLY A 130 24.70 2.96 -31.09
C GLY A 130 25.66 3.25 -29.92
N ASN A 131 25.26 4.08 -28.94
CA ASN A 131 26.04 4.37 -27.75
C ASN A 131 25.98 3.22 -26.74
N ILE A 132 26.71 2.14 -27.03
CA ILE A 132 26.76 0.95 -26.18
C ILE A 132 27.90 1.09 -25.18
N ILE A 133 27.57 0.97 -23.89
CA ILE A 133 28.53 0.99 -22.79
C ILE A 133 28.82 -0.45 -22.35
N ASP A 134 30.10 -0.81 -22.25
CA ASP A 134 30.51 -2.07 -21.64
C ASP A 134 30.27 -2.02 -20.13
N THR A 135 29.11 -2.54 -19.71
CA THR A 135 28.69 -2.51 -18.30
C THR A 135 29.49 -3.44 -17.40
N ALA A 136 30.36 -4.29 -17.95
CA ALA A 136 31.33 -5.05 -17.15
C ALA A 136 32.45 -4.14 -16.60
N LYS A 137 32.76 -3.04 -17.32
CA LYS A 137 33.86 -2.11 -16.98
C LYS A 137 33.36 -0.77 -16.48
N TYR A 138 32.25 -0.28 -17.01
CA TYR A 138 31.76 1.07 -16.78
C TYR A 138 30.32 1.11 -16.26
N ILE A 139 29.94 2.19 -15.61
CA ILE A 139 28.55 2.44 -15.20
C ILE A 139 27.83 3.12 -16.36
N ASP A 140 26.68 2.57 -16.73
CA ASP A 140 25.75 3.23 -17.64
C ASP A 140 24.85 4.17 -16.83
N TYR A 141 25.16 5.46 -16.87
CA TYR A 141 24.41 6.50 -16.16
C TYR A 141 23.07 6.87 -16.83
N SER A 142 22.74 6.29 -17.98
CA SER A 142 21.48 6.57 -18.66
C SER A 142 20.30 5.82 -18.03
N ILE A 143 20.59 4.85 -17.12
CA ILE A 143 19.58 4.05 -16.41
C ILE A 143 20.14 3.58 -15.05
N VAL A 144 19.28 3.34 -14.09
CA VAL A 144 19.69 2.78 -12.80
C VAL A 144 19.87 1.26 -12.90
N ASN A 145 20.99 0.76 -12.41
CA ASN A 145 21.17 -0.67 -12.15
C ASN A 145 21.09 -0.91 -10.62
N PRO A 146 19.99 -1.48 -10.10
CA PRO A 146 19.81 -1.69 -8.66
C PRO A 146 20.96 -2.45 -7.99
N LYS A 147 21.57 -3.39 -8.69
CA LYS A 147 22.72 -4.15 -8.15
C LYS A 147 23.95 -3.27 -7.82
N ARG A 148 24.06 -2.09 -8.44
CA ARG A 148 25.18 -1.16 -8.24
C ARG A 148 24.87 -0.04 -7.24
N LEU A 149 23.66 0.01 -6.72
CA LEU A 149 23.27 0.95 -5.68
C LEU A 149 23.87 0.54 -4.32
N PRO A 150 24.06 1.50 -3.39
CA PRO A 150 24.25 1.20 -1.98
C PRO A 150 23.18 0.27 -1.42
N LEU A 151 23.50 -0.46 -0.36
CA LEU A 151 22.64 -1.50 0.22
C LEU A 151 21.23 -1.01 0.57
N ASP A 152 21.13 0.14 1.21
CA ASP A 152 19.89 0.80 1.62
C ASP A 152 19.01 1.16 0.41
N LEU A 153 19.62 1.74 -0.64
CA LEU A 153 18.90 2.07 -1.87
C LEU A 153 18.46 0.82 -2.67
N GLN A 154 19.21 -0.29 -2.58
CA GLN A 154 18.75 -1.57 -3.14
C GLN A 154 17.47 -2.04 -2.44
N PHE A 155 17.39 -1.92 -1.11
CA PHE A 155 16.18 -2.23 -0.36
C PHE A 155 15.04 -1.29 -0.71
N ASP A 156 15.30 0.01 -0.91
CA ASP A 156 14.28 0.99 -1.25
C ASP A 156 13.56 0.66 -2.56
N VAL A 157 14.28 0.16 -3.57
CA VAL A 157 13.67 -0.32 -4.82
C VAL A 157 12.69 -1.47 -4.55
N CYS A 158 13.06 -2.45 -3.71
CA CYS A 158 12.22 -3.61 -3.42
C CYS A 158 11.08 -3.26 -2.47
N GLN A 159 11.36 -2.54 -1.39
CA GLN A 159 10.39 -2.23 -0.35
C GLN A 159 9.35 -1.20 -0.81
N ARG A 160 9.58 -0.52 -1.95
CA ARG A 160 8.53 0.28 -2.57
C ARG A 160 7.22 -0.49 -2.77
N CYS A 161 7.31 -1.81 -3.06
CA CYS A 161 6.18 -2.72 -3.24
C CYS A 161 6.13 -3.85 -2.20
N HIS A 162 7.28 -4.25 -1.63
CA HIS A 162 7.41 -5.34 -0.67
C HIS A 162 7.53 -4.85 0.79
N LEU A 163 7.00 -3.67 1.07
CA LEU A 163 6.76 -3.12 2.40
C LEU A 163 5.37 -2.50 2.44
N GLN A 164 4.44 -3.13 3.15
CA GLN A 164 3.08 -2.66 3.34
C GLN A 164 2.86 -2.25 4.79
N GLY A 165 1.98 -1.29 5.02
CA GLY A 165 1.65 -0.79 6.34
C GLY A 165 0.82 0.49 6.23
N THR A 166 0.83 1.30 7.27
CA THR A 166 0.24 2.64 7.24
C THR A 166 1.21 3.59 6.55
N ALA A 167 1.04 3.79 5.24
CA ALA A 167 1.87 4.70 4.46
C ALA A 167 1.45 6.16 4.68
N VAL A 168 2.43 7.03 4.93
CA VAL A 168 2.27 8.48 5.08
C VAL A 168 3.16 9.16 4.07
N LEU A 169 2.57 9.87 3.14
CA LEU A 169 3.30 10.65 2.13
C LEU A 169 3.99 11.86 2.75
N ALA A 170 5.19 12.16 2.27
CA ALA A 170 5.83 13.45 2.53
C ALA A 170 5.04 14.58 1.85
N ASN A 171 5.14 15.80 2.38
CA ASN A 171 4.39 16.93 1.85
C ASN A 171 4.68 17.14 0.35
N GLY A 172 3.62 17.31 -0.43
CA GLY A 172 3.71 17.52 -1.87
C GLY A 172 4.11 16.29 -2.69
N LYS A 173 4.17 15.10 -2.08
CA LYS A 173 4.48 13.84 -2.75
C LYS A 173 3.24 13.02 -3.05
N THR A 174 3.37 12.16 -4.07
CA THR A 174 2.39 11.17 -4.47
C THR A 174 2.98 9.76 -4.40
N PHE A 175 2.14 8.74 -4.47
CA PHE A 175 2.59 7.34 -4.46
C PHE A 175 3.41 6.94 -5.70
N THR A 176 3.49 7.78 -6.73
CA THR A 176 4.25 7.53 -7.97
C THR A 176 5.57 8.28 -8.04
N ASP A 177 5.90 9.11 -7.04
CA ASP A 177 7.10 9.97 -7.06
C ASP A 177 8.39 9.25 -6.72
N PHE A 178 8.32 8.05 -6.16
CA PHE A 178 9.53 7.28 -5.90
C PHE A 178 10.27 6.94 -7.20
N LYS A 179 11.56 7.19 -7.21
CA LYS A 179 12.47 6.84 -8.31
C LYS A 179 13.61 5.99 -7.78
N PRO A 180 13.95 4.87 -8.45
CA PRO A 180 15.12 4.05 -8.09
C PRO A 180 16.39 4.89 -8.00
N GLY A 181 17.20 4.61 -6.97
CA GLY A 181 18.40 5.41 -6.64
C GLY A 181 18.15 6.61 -5.73
N LYS A 182 16.90 6.76 -5.23
CA LYS A 182 16.52 7.70 -4.17
C LYS A 182 16.01 6.94 -2.96
N HIS A 183 16.03 7.57 -1.79
CA HIS A 183 15.46 6.98 -0.59
C HIS A 183 13.94 6.99 -0.63
N LEU A 184 13.32 5.89 -0.22
CA LEU A 184 11.86 5.77 -0.17
C LEU A 184 11.25 6.76 0.83
N ASN A 185 11.94 7.05 1.93
CA ASN A 185 11.50 8.01 2.94
C ASN A 185 11.50 9.48 2.46
N GLU A 186 12.11 9.80 1.31
CA GLU A 186 11.93 11.09 0.66
C GLU A 186 10.51 11.27 0.09
N VAL A 187 9.79 10.16 -0.09
CA VAL A 187 8.44 10.14 -0.66
C VAL A 187 7.40 9.74 0.37
N MET A 188 7.68 8.71 1.16
CA MET A 188 6.75 8.22 2.17
C MET A 188 7.44 7.47 3.30
N ASP A 189 6.88 7.57 4.49
CA ASP A 189 7.15 6.70 5.63
C ASP A 189 6.10 5.59 5.70
N VAL A 190 6.51 4.36 6.00
CA VAL A 190 5.61 3.22 6.17
C VAL A 190 5.68 2.71 7.60
N TYR A 191 4.56 2.78 8.30
CA TYR A 191 4.46 2.42 9.72
C TYR A 191 3.80 1.08 9.93
N LEU A 192 4.37 0.29 10.83
CA LEU A 192 3.77 -0.94 11.35
C LEU A 192 3.53 -0.82 12.86
N PRO A 193 2.44 -1.41 13.38
CA PRO A 193 2.24 -1.54 14.80
C PRO A 193 3.25 -2.54 15.38
N LYS A 194 3.89 -2.17 16.47
CA LYS A 194 4.83 -3.02 17.19
C LYS A 194 4.26 -3.41 18.54
N TYR A 195 4.42 -4.69 18.87
CA TYR A 195 4.00 -5.24 20.15
C TYR A 195 5.17 -5.97 20.81
N GLU A 196 5.11 -6.12 22.13
CA GLU A 196 6.03 -7.01 22.83
C GLU A 196 5.87 -8.44 22.32
N ASN A 197 6.98 -9.13 22.09
CA ASN A 197 7.02 -10.53 21.64
C ASN A 197 6.22 -10.80 20.34
N GLU A 198 6.08 -9.82 19.45
CA GLU A 198 5.40 -9.99 18.17
C GLU A 198 6.23 -10.88 17.23
N GLU A 199 5.64 -11.99 16.81
CA GLU A 199 6.22 -12.90 15.80
C GLU A 199 5.37 -12.95 14.53
N SER A 200 4.13 -12.43 14.57
CA SER A 200 3.25 -12.34 13.41
C SER A 200 3.71 -11.23 12.45
N PHE A 201 3.38 -11.39 11.18
CA PHE A 201 3.75 -10.42 10.14
C PHE A 201 2.65 -10.35 9.06
N ILE A 202 2.70 -9.30 8.27
CA ILE A 202 1.82 -9.08 7.13
C ILE A 202 2.47 -9.64 5.85
N MET A 203 1.67 -9.81 4.79
CA MET A 203 2.13 -10.43 3.54
C MET A 203 3.33 -9.70 2.94
N ALA A 204 3.33 -8.39 2.86
CA ALA A 204 4.42 -7.61 2.28
C ALA A 204 5.39 -7.08 3.34
N SER A 205 6.00 -7.95 4.15
CA SER A 205 7.00 -7.61 5.18
C SER A 205 8.37 -8.24 4.94
N HIS A 206 8.70 -8.55 3.70
CA HIS A 206 9.92 -9.30 3.35
C HIS A 206 11.20 -8.62 3.82
N VAL A 207 11.33 -7.30 3.61
CA VAL A 207 12.53 -6.55 3.98
C VAL A 207 12.66 -6.46 5.51
N GLU A 208 11.58 -6.14 6.22
CA GLU A 208 11.55 -6.07 7.67
C GLU A 208 11.97 -7.41 8.31
N ARG A 209 11.43 -8.52 7.78
CA ARG A 209 11.76 -9.86 8.26
C ARG A 209 13.19 -10.23 7.94
N LEU A 210 13.69 -9.93 6.74
CA LEU A 210 15.09 -10.19 6.36
C LEU A 210 16.06 -9.45 7.25
N LYS A 211 15.81 -8.17 7.57
CA LYS A 211 16.66 -7.38 8.48
C LYS A 211 16.75 -7.98 9.90
N GLN A 212 15.81 -8.83 10.30
CA GLN A 212 15.87 -9.55 11.59
C GLN A 212 16.71 -10.84 11.52
N SER A 213 17.04 -11.34 10.33
CA SER A 213 17.81 -12.59 10.17
C SER A 213 19.25 -12.46 10.62
N ALA A 214 19.86 -13.57 11.02
CA ALA A 214 21.29 -13.64 11.33
C ALA A 214 22.12 -13.38 10.06
N CYS A 215 21.70 -13.91 8.91
CA CYS A 215 22.35 -13.71 7.62
C CYS A 215 22.52 -12.22 7.29
N PHE A 216 21.47 -11.43 7.46
CA PHE A 216 21.53 -9.98 7.22
C PHE A 216 22.46 -9.27 8.22
N LYS A 217 22.44 -9.67 9.48
CA LYS A 217 23.25 -9.04 10.54
C LYS A 217 24.74 -9.33 10.43
N THR A 218 25.11 -10.41 9.76
CA THR A 218 26.51 -10.87 9.65
C THR A 218 27.11 -10.67 8.26
N ALA A 219 26.30 -10.49 7.23
CA ALA A 219 26.73 -10.32 5.86
C ALA A 219 25.83 -9.29 5.15
N GLU A 220 26.42 -8.54 4.22
CA GLU A 220 25.69 -7.54 3.41
C GLU A 220 24.84 -8.22 2.31
N ILE A 221 23.79 -8.93 2.72
CA ILE A 221 22.87 -9.58 1.77
C ILE A 221 21.72 -8.67 1.43
N THR A 222 21.27 -8.76 0.18
CA THR A 222 20.07 -8.06 -0.34
C THR A 222 19.10 -9.07 -0.94
N CYS A 223 17.96 -8.57 -1.42
CA CYS A 223 16.98 -9.40 -2.12
C CYS A 223 17.61 -10.12 -3.33
N ILE A 224 18.46 -9.42 -4.08
CA ILE A 224 19.12 -9.96 -5.29
C ILE A 224 20.29 -10.91 -4.98
N THR A 225 20.67 -11.10 -3.73
CA THR A 225 21.58 -12.17 -3.33
C THR A 225 20.95 -13.55 -3.60
N CYS A 226 19.65 -13.66 -3.33
CA CYS A 226 18.90 -14.92 -3.45
C CYS A 226 17.91 -14.94 -4.61
N HIS A 227 17.40 -13.77 -5.03
CA HIS A 227 16.39 -13.66 -6.09
C HIS A 227 16.97 -13.07 -7.38
N ASP A 228 16.54 -13.61 -8.51
CA ASP A 228 16.62 -12.94 -9.80
C ASP A 228 15.29 -12.21 -10.03
N PRO A 229 15.26 -10.86 -9.99
CA PRO A 229 13.99 -10.12 -10.11
C PRO A 229 13.35 -10.22 -11.50
N HIS A 230 14.07 -10.70 -12.51
CA HIS A 230 13.54 -10.93 -13.85
C HIS A 230 12.89 -12.31 -14.02
N ASN A 231 13.02 -13.19 -13.00
CA ASN A 231 12.42 -14.53 -13.02
C ASN A 231 11.39 -14.68 -11.87
N SER A 232 10.23 -15.24 -12.21
CA SER A 232 9.26 -15.63 -11.20
C SER A 232 9.82 -16.72 -10.30
N VAL A 233 9.57 -16.63 -8.98
CA VAL A 233 9.94 -17.68 -8.02
C VAL A 233 9.30 -19.04 -8.33
N ASN A 234 8.20 -19.07 -9.09
CA ASN A 234 7.58 -20.32 -9.55
C ASN A 234 8.34 -21.00 -10.69
N ASN A 235 9.24 -20.28 -11.34
CA ASN A 235 10.03 -20.81 -12.47
C ASN A 235 11.41 -21.33 -12.03
N VAL A 236 11.72 -21.22 -10.74
CA VAL A 236 12.99 -21.71 -10.16
C VAL A 236 12.73 -22.86 -9.20
N SER A 237 13.66 -23.82 -9.17
CA SER A 237 13.56 -24.97 -8.27
C SER A 237 14.00 -24.62 -6.85
N THR A 238 13.64 -25.44 -5.88
CA THR A 238 14.17 -25.34 -4.50
C THR A 238 15.69 -25.40 -4.47
N ALA A 239 16.30 -26.26 -5.28
CA ALA A 239 17.76 -26.39 -5.43
C ALA A 239 18.44 -25.07 -5.84
N TYR A 240 17.76 -24.18 -6.56
CA TYR A 240 18.29 -22.84 -6.85
C TYR A 240 18.55 -22.05 -5.57
N PHE A 241 17.58 -22.05 -4.63
CA PHE A 241 17.72 -21.35 -3.36
C PHE A 241 18.70 -22.06 -2.42
N ASP A 242 18.69 -23.38 -2.39
CA ASP A 242 19.65 -24.17 -1.62
C ASP A 242 21.09 -23.85 -2.04
N ASN A 243 21.38 -23.78 -3.35
CA ASN A 243 22.67 -23.36 -3.87
C ASN A 243 23.07 -21.94 -3.45
N LYS A 244 22.08 -21.00 -3.28
CA LYS A 244 22.37 -19.67 -2.74
C LYS A 244 22.79 -19.73 -1.27
N CYS A 245 22.15 -20.59 -0.47
CA CYS A 245 22.54 -20.83 0.92
C CYS A 245 23.94 -21.45 1.02
N MET A 246 24.24 -22.43 0.17
CA MET A 246 25.50 -23.14 0.14
C MET A 246 26.71 -22.29 -0.29
N GLN A 247 26.50 -21.11 -0.85
CA GLN A 247 27.60 -20.15 -1.11
C GLN A 247 28.25 -19.62 0.17
N CYS A 248 27.55 -19.67 1.30
CA CYS A 248 28.04 -19.20 2.60
C CYS A 248 28.04 -20.31 3.67
N HIS A 249 27.23 -21.35 3.50
CA HIS A 249 27.09 -22.44 4.47
C HIS A 249 27.62 -23.75 3.89
N SER A 250 28.65 -24.33 4.53
CA SER A 250 29.26 -25.61 4.11
C SER A 250 28.62 -26.82 4.79
N ASP A 251 28.05 -26.65 5.99
CA ASP A 251 27.62 -27.75 6.84
C ASP A 251 26.15 -27.59 7.28
N CYS A 252 25.28 -28.39 6.70
CA CYS A 252 23.97 -28.66 7.30
C CYS A 252 24.09 -30.01 8.07
N LYS A 253 23.78 -30.01 9.37
CA LYS A 253 23.87 -31.24 10.19
C LYS A 253 22.82 -32.29 9.80
N ASP A 254 21.82 -31.90 9.02
CA ASP A 254 20.76 -32.78 8.54
C ASP A 254 20.98 -33.05 7.04
N GLU A 255 21.83 -34.05 6.75
CA GLU A 255 22.17 -34.44 5.37
C GLU A 255 20.99 -35.03 4.57
N GLN A 256 19.81 -35.25 5.21
CA GLN A 256 18.71 -35.97 4.60
C GLN A 256 17.72 -35.03 3.88
N THR A 257 17.77 -33.70 4.07
CA THR A 257 16.82 -32.75 3.45
C THR A 257 17.54 -31.67 2.68
N GLN A 258 17.60 -31.82 1.35
CA GLN A 258 18.06 -30.78 0.41
C GLN A 258 16.97 -29.70 0.20
N ASN A 259 16.44 -29.11 1.28
CA ASN A 259 15.47 -28.02 1.18
C ASN A 259 15.66 -27.06 2.37
N CYS A 260 16.68 -26.24 2.29
CA CYS A 260 17.03 -25.28 3.34
C CYS A 260 15.86 -24.35 3.70
N THR A 261 15.12 -23.91 2.67
CA THR A 261 14.04 -22.96 2.85
C THR A 261 12.85 -23.54 3.61
N SER A 262 12.59 -24.85 3.52
CA SER A 262 11.47 -25.49 4.23
C SER A 262 11.65 -25.45 5.76
N CYS A 263 12.90 -25.50 6.23
CA CYS A 263 13.24 -25.48 7.65
C CYS A 263 13.54 -24.06 8.15
N HIS A 264 14.39 -23.30 7.42
CA HIS A 264 14.88 -22.01 7.88
C HIS A 264 14.01 -20.82 7.48
N MET A 265 13.07 -21.00 6.54
CA MET A 265 12.11 -20.01 6.07
C MET A 265 10.69 -20.61 6.02
N PRO A 266 10.16 -21.12 7.14
CA PRO A 266 8.88 -21.82 7.15
C PRO A 266 7.76 -20.91 6.62
N LYS A 267 6.80 -21.52 5.92
CA LYS A 267 5.59 -20.81 5.50
C LYS A 267 4.70 -20.56 6.71
N SER A 268 4.27 -19.32 6.86
CA SER A 268 3.34 -18.88 7.91
C SER A 268 2.17 -18.13 7.32
N THR A 269 1.02 -18.21 7.98
CA THR A 269 -0.13 -17.38 7.64
C THR A 269 0.15 -15.92 7.95
N THR A 270 -0.40 -15.02 7.15
CA THR A 270 -0.29 -13.58 7.36
C THR A 270 -1.50 -13.05 8.11
N THR A 271 -1.36 -11.89 8.78
CA THR A 271 -2.43 -11.31 9.60
C THR A 271 -3.38 -10.42 8.80
N ASP A 272 -3.01 -10.06 7.59
CA ASP A 272 -3.71 -9.10 6.72
C ASP A 272 -4.45 -9.75 5.54
N ILE A 273 -4.08 -10.97 5.14
CA ILE A 273 -4.70 -11.68 4.02
C ILE A 273 -5.03 -13.10 4.43
N GLN A 274 -6.32 -13.43 4.46
CA GLN A 274 -6.79 -14.78 4.73
C GLN A 274 -6.42 -15.77 3.61
N HIS A 275 -6.42 -17.07 3.92
CA HIS A 275 -6.11 -18.15 2.97
C HIS A 275 -4.73 -18.10 2.31
N VAL A 276 -3.83 -17.25 2.80
CA VAL A 276 -2.48 -17.08 2.25
C VAL A 276 -1.43 -17.47 3.29
N SER A 277 -0.40 -18.15 2.83
CA SER A 277 0.83 -18.36 3.58
C SER A 277 2.04 -17.98 2.73
N ILE A 278 3.02 -17.32 3.36
CA ILE A 278 4.26 -16.90 2.71
C ILE A 278 5.47 -17.40 3.47
N SER A 279 6.59 -17.52 2.78
CA SER A 279 7.87 -17.87 3.40
C SER A 279 8.35 -16.73 4.29
N ASP A 280 8.70 -17.04 5.53
CA ASP A 280 9.25 -16.05 6.47
C ASP A 280 10.71 -15.72 6.12
N HIS A 281 10.99 -14.46 5.81
CA HIS A 281 12.32 -13.98 5.49
C HIS A 281 13.21 -13.71 6.73
N LYS A 282 12.71 -13.96 7.94
CA LYS A 282 13.50 -13.98 9.16
C LYS A 282 14.39 -15.22 9.27
N ILE A 283 15.05 -15.62 8.25
CA ILE A 283 15.89 -16.84 8.17
C ILE A 283 16.47 -17.19 9.53
N SER A 284 16.04 -18.30 10.12
CA SER A 284 16.38 -18.65 11.49
C SER A 284 16.40 -20.17 11.72
N ILE A 285 17.07 -20.60 12.80
CA ILE A 285 16.94 -21.97 13.27
C ILE A 285 15.50 -22.17 13.78
N PRO A 286 14.79 -23.23 13.36
CA PRO A 286 13.43 -23.49 13.80
C PRO A 286 13.31 -23.54 15.32
N SER A 287 12.31 -22.87 15.87
CA SER A 287 12.00 -22.89 17.31
C SER A 287 10.55 -23.26 17.52
N SER A 288 10.30 -24.15 18.45
CA SER A 288 8.96 -24.56 18.86
C SER A 288 8.28 -23.54 19.81
N ILE A 289 9.03 -22.57 20.30
CA ILE A 289 8.53 -21.60 21.30
C ILE A 289 7.72 -20.52 20.59
N LYS A 290 6.39 -20.60 20.70
CA LYS A 290 5.48 -19.51 20.30
C LYS A 290 5.33 -18.53 21.44
N LYS A 291 5.80 -17.31 21.28
CA LYS A 291 5.56 -16.21 22.22
C LYS A 291 4.18 -15.60 21.99
N LYS A 292 3.44 -15.34 23.07
CA LYS A 292 2.18 -14.58 22.97
C LYS A 292 2.49 -13.11 22.71
N LYS A 293 1.71 -12.51 21.81
CA LYS A 293 1.71 -11.07 21.56
C LYS A 293 1.44 -10.33 22.86
N GLY A 294 2.34 -9.42 23.22
CA GLY A 294 2.26 -8.63 24.42
C GLY A 294 1.63 -7.24 24.21
N LYS A 295 2.08 -6.28 25.00
CA LYS A 295 1.56 -4.90 24.99
C LYS A 295 1.93 -4.19 23.69
N PHE A 296 1.01 -3.32 23.21
CA PHE A 296 1.28 -2.39 22.10
C PHE A 296 2.34 -1.36 22.50
N LEU A 297 3.38 -1.22 21.70
CA LEU A 297 4.52 -0.33 21.92
C LEU A 297 4.43 0.97 21.12
N GLY A 298 3.66 0.99 20.03
CA GLY A 298 3.52 2.14 19.14
C GLY A 298 3.52 1.79 17.67
N LEU A 299 3.43 2.82 16.83
CA LEU A 299 3.67 2.72 15.39
C LEU A 299 5.13 3.10 15.11
N PHE A 300 5.85 2.24 14.39
CA PHE A 300 7.25 2.43 14.02
C PHE A 300 7.38 2.51 12.50
N ALA A 301 8.09 3.52 12.01
CA ALA A 301 8.46 3.59 10.61
C ALA A 301 9.52 2.51 10.31
N ILE A 302 9.29 1.72 9.26
CA ILE A 302 10.16 0.59 8.92
C ILE A 302 11.28 1.01 7.97
N ASN A 303 11.00 2.01 7.14
CA ASN A 303 11.94 2.54 6.13
C ASN A 303 12.55 3.89 6.51
N ASN A 304 12.33 4.37 7.74
CA ASN A 304 12.87 5.64 8.22
C ASN A 304 13.18 5.55 9.72
N ASP A 305 14.44 5.69 10.11
CA ASP A 305 14.85 5.64 11.51
C ASP A 305 14.52 6.96 12.26
N PHE A 306 14.33 8.07 11.52
CA PHE A 306 14.11 9.41 12.08
C PHE A 306 12.87 10.10 11.49
N PRO A 307 11.68 9.48 11.53
CA PRO A 307 10.46 10.08 10.99
C PRO A 307 10.07 11.34 11.79
N THR A 308 9.54 12.34 11.07
CA THR A 308 9.10 13.59 11.70
C THR A 308 7.91 13.37 12.64
N ASN A 309 7.70 14.26 13.60
CA ASN A 309 6.52 14.22 14.48
C ASN A 309 5.22 14.35 13.67
N LEU A 310 5.21 15.15 12.62
CA LEU A 310 4.05 15.26 11.73
C LEU A 310 3.74 13.94 11.03
N SER A 311 4.76 13.26 10.50
CA SER A 311 4.60 11.94 9.88
C SER A 311 4.04 10.91 10.89
N LYS A 312 4.56 10.89 12.12
CA LYS A 312 4.03 10.04 13.20
C LYS A 312 2.57 10.34 13.51
N ALA A 313 2.21 11.62 13.63
CA ALA A 313 0.83 12.03 13.88
C ALA A 313 -0.11 11.55 12.78
N LYS A 314 0.23 11.79 11.51
CA LYS A 314 -0.54 11.34 10.34
C LYS A 314 -0.67 9.81 10.29
N ALA A 315 0.36 9.07 10.69
CA ALA A 315 0.32 7.61 10.77
C ALA A 315 -0.73 7.13 11.79
N TYR A 316 -0.76 7.73 12.98
CA TYR A 316 -1.74 7.40 14.01
C TYR A 316 -3.17 7.76 13.59
N LEU A 317 -3.38 8.92 12.95
CA LEU A 317 -4.69 9.31 12.41
C LEU A 317 -5.17 8.33 11.34
N LYS A 318 -4.32 8.01 10.36
CA LYS A 318 -4.64 7.05 9.29
C LYS A 318 -4.89 5.64 9.85
N ARG A 319 -4.11 5.23 10.87
CA ARG A 319 -4.31 3.94 11.54
C ARG A 319 -5.67 3.84 12.21
N PHE A 320 -6.08 4.89 12.95
CA PHE A 320 -7.39 4.98 13.58
C PHE A 320 -8.51 4.91 12.54
N GLU A 321 -8.40 5.68 11.48
CA GLU A 321 -9.45 5.79 10.46
C GLU A 321 -9.61 4.52 9.61
N SER A 322 -8.50 3.90 9.23
CA SER A 322 -8.51 2.86 8.18
C SER A 322 -8.42 1.43 8.71
N PHE A 323 -7.96 1.23 9.96
CA PHE A 323 -7.69 -0.11 10.47
C PHE A 323 -8.37 -0.43 11.79
N GLU A 324 -8.19 0.39 12.82
CA GLU A 324 -8.67 0.08 14.16
C GLU A 324 -8.99 1.36 14.94
N GLN A 325 -10.25 1.53 15.35
CA GLN A 325 -10.70 2.72 16.08
C GLN A 325 -10.33 2.64 17.59
N ASN A 326 -9.05 2.52 17.87
CA ASN A 326 -8.54 2.51 19.23
C ASN A 326 -8.21 3.95 19.69
N PRO A 327 -8.83 4.46 20.77
CA PRO A 327 -8.62 5.84 21.26
C PRO A 327 -7.15 6.21 21.50
N ILE A 328 -6.29 5.26 21.86
CA ILE A 328 -4.85 5.49 22.07
C ILE A 328 -4.16 6.07 20.84
N TYR A 329 -4.70 5.80 19.63
CA TYR A 329 -4.15 6.36 18.41
C TYR A 329 -4.45 7.84 18.28
N LEU A 330 -5.64 8.31 18.68
CA LEU A 330 -5.96 9.74 18.69
C LEU A 330 -5.16 10.50 19.74
N ASP A 331 -4.96 9.92 20.93
CA ASP A 331 -4.12 10.50 21.97
C ASP A 331 -2.66 10.62 21.49
N SER A 332 -2.14 9.58 20.87
CA SER A 332 -0.79 9.58 20.29
C SER A 332 -0.66 10.59 19.14
N ALA A 333 -1.68 10.68 18.26
CA ALA A 333 -1.69 11.66 17.18
C ALA A 333 -1.63 13.09 17.73
N LEU A 334 -2.46 13.42 18.72
CA LEU A 334 -2.47 14.74 19.34
C LEU A 334 -1.14 15.06 20.02
N PHE A 335 -0.54 14.08 20.71
CA PHE A 335 0.78 14.23 21.34
C PHE A 335 1.83 14.69 20.31
N TYR A 336 1.87 14.06 19.14
CA TYR A 336 2.82 14.43 18.08
C TYR A 336 2.43 15.71 17.35
N LEU A 337 1.13 15.98 17.10
CA LEU A 337 0.67 17.24 16.50
C LEU A 337 1.08 18.47 17.29
N LYS A 338 1.03 18.39 18.63
CA LYS A 338 1.45 19.49 19.51
C LYS A 338 2.96 19.80 19.48
N GLN A 339 3.77 18.91 18.89
CA GLN A 339 5.22 19.03 18.79
C GLN A 339 5.70 19.44 17.39
N THR A 340 4.80 19.87 16.53
CA THR A 340 5.11 20.31 15.17
C THR A 340 4.42 21.64 14.87
N ALA A 341 4.83 22.31 13.80
CA ALA A 341 4.06 23.41 13.25
C ALA A 341 2.64 22.93 12.89
N ILE A 342 1.67 23.85 12.90
CA ILE A 342 0.28 23.54 12.62
C ILE A 342 0.17 22.97 11.19
N ASP A 343 -0.22 21.70 11.10
CA ASP A 343 -0.65 21.08 9.85
C ASP A 343 -2.17 21.07 9.81
N PHE A 344 -2.75 21.96 8.99
CA PHE A 344 -4.16 22.22 8.99
C PHE A 344 -5.00 20.97 8.66
N PRO A 345 -4.74 20.21 7.57
CA PRO A 345 -5.47 18.97 7.27
C PRO A 345 -5.40 17.92 8.38
N ALA A 346 -4.25 17.76 9.03
CA ALA A 346 -4.09 16.77 10.10
C ALA A 346 -4.90 17.15 11.36
N TYR A 347 -4.97 18.44 11.72
CA TYR A 347 -5.83 18.89 12.84
C TYR A 347 -7.31 18.74 12.49
N ILE A 348 -7.74 19.05 11.25
CA ILE A 348 -9.12 18.80 10.81
C ILE A 348 -9.45 17.31 10.92
N GLN A 349 -8.55 16.44 10.44
CA GLN A 349 -8.72 14.98 10.56
C GLN A 349 -8.83 14.55 12.02
N TYR A 350 -7.97 15.06 12.90
CA TYR A 350 -8.00 14.74 14.33
C TYR A 350 -9.35 15.09 14.98
N PHE A 351 -9.82 16.33 14.82
CA PHE A 351 -11.09 16.75 15.40
C PHE A 351 -12.29 16.00 14.82
N TYR A 352 -12.27 15.75 13.49
CA TYR A 352 -13.30 14.99 12.81
C TYR A 352 -13.38 13.54 13.33
N LEU A 353 -12.26 12.84 13.42
CA LEU A 353 -12.20 11.48 13.93
C LEU A 353 -12.54 11.36 15.42
N LYS A 354 -12.24 12.41 16.19
CA LYS A 354 -12.61 12.51 17.59
C LYS A 354 -14.09 12.83 17.81
N ASN A 355 -14.85 13.14 16.75
CA ASN A 355 -16.20 13.67 16.82
C ASN A 355 -16.30 14.99 17.63
N ASP A 356 -15.24 15.79 17.64
CA ASP A 356 -15.19 17.07 18.36
C ASP A 356 -15.56 18.24 17.43
N ALA A 357 -16.84 18.38 17.16
CA ALA A 357 -17.36 19.40 16.26
C ALA A 357 -17.05 20.83 16.74
N ASN A 358 -17.10 21.10 18.06
CA ASN A 358 -16.79 22.42 18.61
C ASN A 358 -15.29 22.72 18.48
N GLY A 359 -14.44 21.74 18.79
CA GLY A 359 -12.98 21.86 18.62
C GLY A 359 -12.61 22.14 17.16
N LEU A 360 -13.25 21.47 16.21
CA LEU A 360 -13.03 21.71 14.77
C LEU A 360 -13.40 23.13 14.37
N VAL A 361 -14.60 23.60 14.71
CA VAL A 361 -15.06 24.96 14.38
C VAL A 361 -14.14 26.01 14.99
N ASN A 362 -13.82 25.88 16.28
CA ASN A 362 -12.92 26.81 16.97
C ASN A 362 -11.52 26.84 16.34
N PHE A 363 -10.99 25.68 15.96
CA PHE A 363 -9.70 25.59 15.29
C PHE A 363 -9.70 26.31 13.94
N VAL A 364 -10.74 26.09 13.13
CA VAL A 364 -10.88 26.71 11.80
C VAL A 364 -11.05 28.23 11.91
N MET A 365 -11.83 28.70 12.90
CA MET A 365 -12.03 30.15 13.11
C MET A 365 -10.79 30.86 13.65
N SER A 366 -9.90 30.15 14.32
CA SER A 366 -8.69 30.71 14.94
C SER A 366 -7.43 30.60 14.08
N ASN A 367 -7.47 29.84 13.00
CA ASN A 367 -6.29 29.57 12.17
C ASN A 367 -6.58 29.84 10.69
N SER A 368 -5.62 30.46 10.00
CA SER A 368 -5.65 30.60 8.55
C SER A 368 -4.99 29.41 7.88
N ILE A 369 -5.49 29.04 6.70
CA ILE A 369 -4.93 27.97 5.87
C ILE A 369 -4.08 28.60 4.75
N ASP A 370 -2.82 28.18 4.66
CA ASP A 370 -2.00 28.42 3.48
C ASP A 370 -2.19 27.21 2.52
N SER A 371 -3.05 27.41 1.53
CA SER A 371 -3.39 26.36 0.58
C SER A 371 -2.25 25.92 -0.32
N LEU A 372 -1.19 26.73 -0.46
CA LEU A 372 -0.03 26.39 -1.28
C LEU A 372 0.87 25.32 -0.64
N MET A 373 0.71 25.07 0.66
CA MET A 373 1.50 24.06 1.39
C MET A 373 1.02 22.63 1.21
N TYR A 374 -0.16 22.40 0.63
CA TYR A 374 -0.81 21.10 0.61
C TYR A 374 -1.23 20.70 -0.80
N ASN A 375 -1.31 19.40 -1.06
CA ASN A 375 -1.88 18.89 -2.30
C ASN A 375 -3.42 18.99 -2.30
N ASN A 376 -4.02 18.94 -3.50
CA ASN A 376 -5.47 19.09 -3.68
C ASN A 376 -6.27 17.99 -2.97
N SER A 377 -5.73 16.77 -2.87
CA SER A 377 -6.41 15.65 -2.22
C SER A 377 -6.55 15.86 -0.71
N ASP A 378 -5.45 16.27 -0.03
CA ASP A 378 -5.49 16.54 1.42
C ASP A 378 -6.42 17.72 1.75
N LEU A 379 -6.35 18.79 0.96
CA LEU A 379 -7.22 19.94 1.13
C LEU A 379 -8.67 19.64 0.80
N GLY A 380 -8.94 18.92 -0.29
CA GLY A 380 -10.29 18.55 -0.69
C GLY A 380 -10.99 17.74 0.40
N LEU A 381 -10.27 16.78 1.00
CA LEU A 381 -10.79 15.99 2.11
C LEU A 381 -11.01 16.85 3.37
N ALA A 382 -10.05 17.72 3.70
CA ALA A 382 -10.20 18.62 4.85
C ALA A 382 -11.41 19.54 4.68
N TYR A 383 -11.58 20.14 3.51
CA TYR A 383 -12.75 21.00 3.23
C TYR A 383 -14.07 20.21 3.25
N SER A 384 -14.12 18.98 2.73
CA SER A 384 -15.31 18.14 2.83
C SER A 384 -15.71 17.89 4.28
N ARG A 385 -14.75 17.54 5.15
CA ARG A 385 -14.99 17.32 6.58
C ARG A 385 -15.40 18.59 7.32
N MET A 386 -14.78 19.73 6.99
CA MET A 386 -15.18 21.02 7.53
C MET A 386 -16.62 21.34 7.16
N ALA A 387 -16.99 21.15 5.88
CA ALA A 387 -18.33 21.42 5.40
C ALA A 387 -19.39 20.61 6.15
N GLU A 388 -19.15 19.32 6.36
CA GLU A 388 -20.04 18.44 7.13
C GLU A 388 -20.26 18.96 8.57
N ILE A 389 -19.17 19.29 9.27
CA ILE A 389 -19.26 19.77 10.66
C ILE A 389 -19.91 21.15 10.75
N PHE A 390 -19.60 22.05 9.80
CA PHE A 390 -20.21 23.38 9.76
C PHE A 390 -21.71 23.31 9.45
N ALA A 391 -22.13 22.39 8.57
CA ALA A 391 -23.53 22.12 8.32
C ALA A 391 -24.25 21.58 9.57
N LEU A 392 -23.63 20.65 10.31
CA LEU A 392 -24.15 20.14 11.60
C LEU A 392 -24.26 21.21 12.69
N LYS A 393 -23.57 22.34 12.54
CA LYS A 393 -23.58 23.48 13.46
C LYS A 393 -24.44 24.65 12.94
N ASP A 394 -25.26 24.42 11.92
CA ASP A 394 -26.10 25.42 11.28
C ASP A 394 -25.33 26.65 10.71
N LEU A 395 -24.02 26.49 10.49
CA LEU A 395 -23.15 27.51 9.86
C LEU A 395 -23.22 27.38 8.32
N THR A 396 -24.40 27.56 7.77
CA THR A 396 -24.81 27.23 6.40
C THR A 396 -23.94 27.88 5.32
N LEU A 397 -23.62 29.18 5.47
CA LEU A 397 -22.81 29.91 4.47
C LEU A 397 -21.37 29.36 4.41
N ASP A 398 -20.76 29.12 5.54
CA ASP A 398 -19.41 28.55 5.60
C ASP A 398 -19.40 27.09 5.14
N ALA A 399 -20.40 26.30 5.54
CA ALA A 399 -20.55 24.91 5.06
C ALA A 399 -20.62 24.87 3.53
N LYS A 400 -21.45 25.70 2.90
CA LYS A 400 -21.53 25.79 1.44
C LYS A 400 -20.18 26.15 0.82
N ARG A 401 -19.50 27.17 1.36
CA ARG A 401 -18.17 27.59 0.87
C ARG A 401 -17.14 26.46 0.93
N TYR A 402 -17.16 25.63 1.97
CA TYR A 402 -16.24 24.51 2.09
C TYR A 402 -16.62 23.34 1.18
N TYR A 403 -17.90 23.03 0.99
CA TYR A 403 -18.33 22.07 -0.03
C TYR A 403 -17.91 22.51 -1.44
N ASP A 404 -18.13 23.78 -1.81
CA ASP A 404 -17.72 24.32 -3.10
C ASP A 404 -16.20 24.18 -3.30
N LYS A 405 -15.39 24.47 -2.27
CA LYS A 405 -13.93 24.29 -2.32
C LYS A 405 -13.50 22.84 -2.47
N SER A 406 -14.16 21.91 -1.78
CA SER A 406 -13.82 20.48 -1.91
C SER A 406 -14.09 19.96 -3.33
N VAL A 407 -15.22 20.33 -3.92
CA VAL A 407 -15.59 19.99 -5.31
C VAL A 407 -14.68 20.69 -6.33
N TYR A 408 -14.29 21.93 -6.08
CA TYR A 408 -13.37 22.67 -6.96
C TYR A 408 -11.97 22.01 -7.03
N LEU A 409 -11.42 21.63 -5.87
CA LEU A 409 -10.09 20.99 -5.80
C LEU A 409 -10.09 19.56 -6.33
N MET A 410 -11.20 18.82 -6.09
CA MET A 410 -11.33 17.42 -6.43
C MET A 410 -12.62 17.18 -7.26
N PRO A 411 -12.66 17.71 -8.50
CA PRO A 411 -13.89 17.74 -9.30
C PRO A 411 -14.37 16.35 -9.75
N PHE A 412 -13.52 15.34 -9.66
CA PHE A 412 -13.85 13.97 -10.06
C PHE A 412 -14.10 13.04 -8.87
N VAL A 413 -14.15 13.58 -7.63
CA VAL A 413 -14.59 12.81 -6.46
C VAL A 413 -16.11 12.90 -6.36
N ILE A 414 -16.78 11.79 -6.71
CA ILE A 414 -18.25 11.72 -6.79
C ILE A 414 -18.89 12.00 -5.43
N ASP A 415 -18.32 11.50 -4.35
CA ASP A 415 -18.83 11.68 -2.97
C ASP A 415 -18.93 13.16 -2.58
N TYR A 416 -17.94 14.00 -2.97
CA TYR A 416 -17.98 15.43 -2.66
C TYR A 416 -19.13 16.14 -3.39
N LYS A 417 -19.42 15.77 -4.64
CA LYS A 417 -20.56 16.29 -5.40
C LYS A 417 -21.89 15.85 -4.80
N LEU A 418 -21.98 14.59 -4.36
CA LEU A 418 -23.18 14.06 -3.71
C LEU A 418 -23.45 14.77 -2.38
N LYS A 419 -22.43 15.01 -1.58
CA LYS A 419 -22.54 15.74 -0.30
C LYS A 419 -22.98 17.19 -0.54
N LEU A 420 -22.39 17.88 -1.51
CA LEU A 420 -22.82 19.23 -1.87
C LEU A 420 -24.29 19.24 -2.35
N GLY A 421 -24.66 18.32 -3.25
CA GLY A 421 -26.04 18.24 -3.76
C GLY A 421 -27.07 17.88 -2.69
N ALA A 422 -26.71 17.06 -1.71
CA ALA A 422 -27.58 16.72 -0.58
C ALA A 422 -27.72 17.88 0.44
N PHE A 423 -26.72 18.76 0.49
CA PHE A 423 -26.74 19.94 1.36
C PHE A 423 -27.58 21.09 0.78
N LEU A 424 -27.60 21.27 -0.56
CA LEU A 424 -28.38 22.32 -1.26
C LEU A 424 -29.88 22.04 -1.23
#